data_b84ec71076c91091c3f9fb2648030163
#
_entry.id   b84ec71076c91091c3f9fb2648030163
#
_cell.length_a   1.000
_cell.length_b   1.000
_cell.length_c   1.000
_cell.angle_alpha   90.00
_cell.angle_beta   90.00
_cell.angle_gamma   90.00
#
_symmetry.space_group_name_H-M   'P 1'
#
loop_
_entity.id
_entity.type
_entity.pdbx_description
1 polymer ?
#
loop_
_entity_poly.entity_id
_entity_poly.type
_entity_poly.pdbx_seq_one_letter_code
_entity_poly.pdbx_strand_id
1 'polypeptide(L)'
;MQRSRHSKSLALTAMFALVALFLAACGSSNPLGGGEISGDLKTIKVGSADFTESKIIAEIYAQALEANGFTITRQFGIGSRETYIPAVQDHSIDLIPEYTGNLLQYFDAESTATTPDTVLLALFKALPGDLSILYPSPAEDKDTLAVTEQTAQRWNLKSIADLATRSPEVKVGGPSEFQTRQTGLVGLKEKYGLDIAPANFIAISDGGGPATVQALTDGTVTAANIFSTSPAIEQSKLVVLDDPENVFLAANVVPLVASQKMSNDLKTVLDAVSAKLTTEALIALNTSVEGNQGIDPDEAAQKWIADNGFNEPIGK
;
A
#
# COMPACT_ATOMS: atom_id res chain seq x y z
N MET A 1 1.27 -7.68 94.74
CA MET A 1 0.42 -7.99 93.62
C MET A 1 -0.11 -6.67 93.06
N GLN A 2 0.52 -6.15 92.00
CA GLN A 2 0.04 -4.94 91.30
C GLN A 2 0.27 -5.13 89.83
N ARG A 3 -0.80 -5.36 89.03
CA ARG A 3 -0.78 -5.54 87.61
C ARG A 3 -1.02 -4.20 86.90
N SER A 4 -0.11 -3.91 86.04
CA SER A 4 0.01 -2.85 85.06
C SER A 4 -1.30 -2.48 84.34
N ARG A 5 -1.62 -1.19 84.31
CA ARG A 5 -2.59 -0.53 83.47
C ARG A 5 -1.83 0.50 82.59
N HIS A 6 -1.14 0.06 81.60
CA HIS A 6 -0.64 0.96 80.52
C HIS A 6 -0.48 0.24 79.18
N SER A 7 -1.59 -0.05 78.53
CA SER A 7 -1.48 -0.52 77.12
C SER A 7 -2.74 -0.27 76.27
N LYS A 8 -3.58 0.72 76.60
CA LYS A 8 -4.78 1.03 75.80
C LYS A 8 -4.79 2.42 75.15
N SER A 9 -3.78 3.24 75.32
CA SER A 9 -3.74 4.62 74.78
C SER A 9 -2.80 4.81 73.60
N LEU A 10 -2.04 3.81 73.16
CA LEU A 10 -1.19 3.91 71.94
C LEU A 10 -1.83 3.36 70.67
N ALA A 11 -2.97 2.65 70.73
CA ALA A 11 -3.62 2.07 69.60
C ALA A 11 -4.62 3.02 68.86
N LEU A 12 -4.99 4.15 69.50
CA LEU A 12 -5.99 5.07 68.92
C LEU A 12 -5.37 6.23 68.12
N THR A 13 -4.05 6.51 68.32
CA THR A 13 -3.37 7.58 67.57
C THR A 13 -2.78 7.12 66.25
N ALA A 14 -2.58 5.82 66.02
CA ALA A 14 -2.08 5.26 64.77
C ALA A 14 -3.18 5.09 63.72
N MET A 15 -4.45 5.06 64.11
CA MET A 15 -5.57 4.85 63.20
C MET A 15 -6.08 6.14 62.56
N PHE A 16 -5.73 7.31 63.07
CA PHE A 16 -6.09 8.61 62.46
C PHE A 16 -5.06 9.10 61.45
N ALA A 17 -3.82 8.60 61.45
CA ALA A 17 -2.79 8.97 60.49
C ALA A 17 -2.88 8.19 59.15
N LEU A 18 -3.57 7.05 59.12
CA LEU A 18 -3.75 6.25 57.88
C LEU A 18 -4.96 6.67 57.04
N VAL A 19 -5.90 7.45 57.58
CA VAL A 19 -7.11 7.91 56.82
C VAL A 19 -6.84 9.21 56.08
N ALA A 20 -5.78 9.95 56.44
CA ALA A 20 -5.44 11.22 55.77
C ALA A 20 -4.63 11.05 54.46
N LEU A 21 -4.14 9.84 54.10
CA LEU A 21 -3.38 9.59 52.88
C LEU A 21 -4.23 9.06 51.70
N PHE A 22 -5.51 8.81 51.91
CA PHE A 22 -6.41 8.32 50.84
C PHE A 22 -7.28 9.40 50.19
N LEU A 23 -7.16 10.67 50.53
CA LEU A 23 -7.98 11.77 50.00
C LEU A 23 -7.24 12.68 48.99
N ALA A 24 -6.04 12.31 48.54
CA ALA A 24 -5.30 13.08 47.52
C ALA A 24 -5.25 12.41 46.13
N ALA A 25 -6.09 11.40 45.87
CA ALA A 25 -6.15 10.70 44.56
C ALA A 25 -7.52 10.83 43.91
N CYS A 26 -8.19 11.96 44.02
CA CYS A 26 -9.28 12.34 43.11
C CYS A 26 -8.75 13.40 42.15
N GLY A 27 -7.88 12.98 41.24
CA GLY A 27 -7.66 13.69 39.98
C GLY A 27 -8.95 13.65 39.19
N SER A 28 -9.43 14.79 38.76
CA SER A 28 -10.62 15.02 37.95
C SER A 28 -10.60 14.14 36.70
N SER A 29 -11.27 12.98 36.73
CA SER A 29 -11.69 12.28 35.53
C SER A 29 -12.85 13.04 34.95
N ASN A 30 -12.60 13.76 33.84
CA ASN A 30 -13.60 14.39 33.01
C ASN A 30 -14.44 13.27 32.36
N PRO A 31 -15.72 13.05 32.73
CA PRO A 31 -16.50 11.93 32.19
C PRO A 31 -16.97 12.13 30.73
N LEU A 32 -16.46 13.18 30.05
CA LEU A 32 -16.66 13.50 28.64
C LEU A 32 -15.35 13.64 27.86
N GLY A 33 -14.21 13.29 28.48
CA GLY A 33 -12.96 13.16 27.75
C GLY A 33 -12.97 11.86 26.95
N GLY A 34 -13.07 11.95 25.64
CA GLY A 34 -12.79 10.82 24.76
C GLY A 34 -11.46 10.20 25.19
N GLY A 35 -11.39 8.86 25.26
CA GLY A 35 -10.17 8.15 25.68
C GLY A 35 -8.99 8.71 24.91
N GLU A 36 -8.00 9.26 25.63
CA GLU A 36 -6.70 9.54 25.04
C GLU A 36 -6.18 8.21 24.50
N ILE A 37 -6.06 8.13 23.19
CA ILE A 37 -5.29 7.06 22.55
C ILE A 37 -3.84 7.32 22.99
N SER A 38 -3.44 6.67 24.08
CA SER A 38 -2.09 6.79 24.68
C SER A 38 -1.06 6.02 23.84
N GLY A 39 -1.04 6.25 22.55
CA GLY A 39 -0.04 5.75 21.62
C GLY A 39 0.78 6.91 21.08
N ASP A 40 2.06 6.70 20.88
CA ASP A 40 2.92 7.67 20.18
C ASP A 40 2.48 7.78 18.72
N LEU A 41 1.66 8.81 18.42
CA LEU A 41 1.14 9.11 17.07
C LEU A 41 2.20 9.73 16.15
N LYS A 42 3.38 10.08 16.67
CA LYS A 42 4.48 10.68 15.91
C LYS A 42 5.53 9.66 15.48
N THR A 43 5.50 8.44 16.01
CA THR A 43 6.35 7.34 15.53
C THR A 43 5.56 6.45 14.59
N ILE A 44 5.99 6.36 13.31
CA ILE A 44 5.34 5.63 12.24
C ILE A 44 6.32 4.63 11.60
N LYS A 45 5.89 3.39 11.48
CA LYS A 45 6.59 2.35 10.72
C LYS A 45 6.01 2.33 9.30
N VAL A 46 6.82 2.77 8.32
CA VAL A 46 6.43 2.82 6.92
C VAL A 46 6.90 1.56 6.22
N GLY A 47 5.97 0.84 5.61
CA GLY A 47 6.23 -0.36 4.81
C GLY A 47 6.19 -0.09 3.31
N SER A 48 6.70 -1.03 2.52
CA SER A 48 6.46 -1.12 1.08
C SER A 48 6.24 -2.55 0.62
N ALA A 49 5.53 -2.73 -0.48
CA ALA A 49 5.56 -3.96 -1.24
C ALA A 49 6.96 -4.21 -1.86
N ASP A 50 7.13 -5.37 -2.50
CA ASP A 50 8.43 -5.81 -3.02
C ASP A 50 8.67 -5.43 -4.49
N PHE A 51 8.27 -4.23 -4.88
CA PHE A 51 8.58 -3.67 -6.21
C PHE A 51 8.97 -2.19 -6.10
N THR A 52 9.63 -1.68 -7.14
CA THR A 52 10.32 -0.39 -7.16
C THR A 52 9.40 0.78 -6.83
N GLU A 53 8.27 0.90 -7.51
CA GLU A 53 7.34 2.03 -7.32
C GLU A 53 6.82 2.10 -5.88
N SER A 54 6.45 0.97 -5.28
CA SER A 54 6.00 0.94 -3.89
C SER A 54 7.09 1.44 -2.93
N LYS A 55 8.36 1.09 -3.18
CA LYS A 55 9.50 1.59 -2.38
C LYS A 55 9.69 3.09 -2.54
N ILE A 56 9.58 3.62 -3.76
CA ILE A 56 9.68 5.07 -4.04
C ILE A 56 8.56 5.83 -3.30
N ILE A 57 7.30 5.40 -3.43
CA ILE A 57 6.18 6.07 -2.78
C ILE A 57 6.30 5.98 -1.25
N ALA A 58 6.74 4.85 -0.72
CA ALA A 58 6.98 4.68 0.71
C ALA A 58 8.08 5.63 1.22
N GLU A 59 9.15 5.85 0.45
CA GLU A 59 10.18 6.85 0.75
C GLU A 59 9.62 8.28 0.69
N ILE A 60 8.78 8.60 -0.28
CA ILE A 60 8.10 9.90 -0.35
C ILE A 60 7.27 10.13 0.91
N TYR A 61 6.47 9.16 1.35
CA TYR A 61 5.70 9.26 2.59
C TYR A 61 6.61 9.43 3.80
N ALA A 62 7.66 8.62 3.89
CA ALA A 62 8.62 8.65 4.99
C ALA A 62 9.29 10.02 5.12
N GLN A 63 9.87 10.53 4.05
CA GLN A 63 10.61 11.78 4.03
C GLN A 63 9.70 13.00 4.26
N ALA A 64 8.49 13.03 3.68
CA ALA A 64 7.52 14.09 3.94
C ALA A 64 7.08 14.11 5.41
N LEU A 65 6.87 12.95 6.02
CA LEU A 65 6.52 12.85 7.44
C LEU A 65 7.70 13.27 8.34
N GLU A 66 8.93 12.89 8.02
CA GLU A 66 10.14 13.32 8.75
C GLU A 66 10.30 14.84 8.73
N ALA A 67 10.09 15.49 7.57
CA ALA A 67 10.10 16.95 7.45
C ALA A 67 9.03 17.63 8.33
N ASN A 68 7.95 16.92 8.65
CA ASN A 68 6.87 17.39 9.53
C ASN A 68 6.96 16.88 10.98
N GLY A 69 8.16 16.41 11.40
CA GLY A 69 8.48 16.08 12.79
C GLY A 69 7.98 14.72 13.26
N PHE A 70 7.72 13.78 12.34
CA PHE A 70 7.49 12.39 12.66
C PHE A 70 8.83 11.64 12.78
N THR A 71 8.85 10.61 13.62
CA THR A 71 9.94 9.64 13.71
C THR A 71 9.58 8.42 12.87
N ILE A 72 10.36 8.12 11.85
CA ILE A 72 10.06 7.08 10.89
C ILE A 72 10.97 5.86 11.04
N THR A 73 10.37 4.69 10.98
CA THR A 73 11.09 3.42 10.79
C THR A 73 10.68 2.83 9.45
N ARG A 74 11.64 2.51 8.60
CA ARG A 74 11.42 1.95 7.26
C ARG A 74 11.46 0.43 7.29
N GLN A 75 10.48 -0.22 6.69
CA GLN A 75 10.38 -1.68 6.53
C GLN A 75 9.94 -2.00 5.10
N PHE A 76 10.86 -1.89 4.16
CA PHE A 76 10.55 -2.01 2.74
C PHE A 76 10.78 -3.41 2.18
N GLY A 77 10.11 -3.71 1.05
CA GLY A 77 10.23 -5.00 0.38
C GLY A 77 9.62 -6.15 1.18
N ILE A 78 8.48 -5.94 1.84
CA ILE A 78 7.84 -6.93 2.72
C ILE A 78 7.30 -8.12 1.91
N GLY A 79 6.99 -7.92 0.63
CA GLY A 79 6.38 -8.92 -0.23
C GLY A 79 5.04 -8.47 -0.81
N SER A 80 4.16 -9.43 -1.09
CA SER A 80 2.84 -9.17 -1.68
C SER A 80 1.80 -8.73 -0.64
N ARG A 81 0.63 -8.32 -1.12
CA ARG A 81 -0.51 -7.85 -0.33
C ARG A 81 -0.92 -8.85 0.73
N GLU A 82 -0.88 -10.13 0.42
CA GLU A 82 -1.20 -11.23 1.32
C GLU A 82 -0.25 -11.28 2.54
N THR A 83 0.96 -10.71 2.41
CA THR A 83 1.95 -10.63 3.50
C THR A 83 1.82 -9.31 4.28
N TYR A 84 1.72 -8.16 3.59
CA TYR A 84 1.79 -6.87 4.28
C TYR A 84 0.46 -6.40 4.86
N ILE A 85 -0.72 -6.80 4.34
CA ILE A 85 -2.00 -6.42 4.96
C ILE A 85 -2.10 -6.95 6.40
N PRO A 86 -1.81 -8.24 6.68
CA PRO A 86 -1.71 -8.71 8.08
C PRO A 86 -0.70 -7.93 8.92
N ALA A 87 0.43 -7.47 8.34
CA ALA A 87 1.42 -6.69 9.05
C ALA A 87 0.95 -5.26 9.41
N VAL A 88 0.04 -4.65 8.61
CA VAL A 88 -0.65 -3.40 9.00
C VAL A 88 -1.66 -3.66 10.12
N GLN A 89 -2.40 -4.78 10.05
CA GLN A 89 -3.42 -5.13 11.03
C GLN A 89 -2.83 -5.50 12.39
N ASP A 90 -1.68 -6.16 12.43
CA ASP A 90 -0.98 -6.52 13.66
C ASP A 90 -0.01 -5.43 14.16
N HIS A 91 0.04 -4.29 13.44
CA HIS A 91 0.88 -3.13 13.73
C HIS A 91 2.40 -3.39 13.67
N SER A 92 2.82 -4.41 12.94
CA SER A 92 4.23 -4.59 12.55
C SER A 92 4.68 -3.45 11.65
N ILE A 93 3.77 -2.95 10.78
CA ILE A 93 3.87 -1.66 10.07
C ILE A 93 2.63 -0.81 10.35
N ASP A 94 2.73 0.51 10.16
CA ASP A 94 1.66 1.46 10.46
C ASP A 94 1.10 2.15 9.20
N LEU A 95 1.90 2.25 8.14
CA LEU A 95 1.59 2.95 6.88
C LEU A 95 2.24 2.20 5.71
N ILE A 96 1.51 2.06 4.62
CA ILE A 96 2.01 1.51 3.35
C ILE A 96 1.30 2.18 2.17
N PRO A 97 1.99 2.47 1.05
CA PRO A 97 1.32 2.83 -0.19
C PRO A 97 0.56 1.62 -0.77
N GLU A 98 -0.65 1.85 -1.21
CA GLU A 98 -1.57 0.88 -1.78
C GLU A 98 -2.28 1.43 -3.02
N TYR A 99 -3.03 0.59 -3.71
CA TYR A 99 -3.73 0.89 -4.95
C TYR A 99 -5.21 0.52 -4.78
N THR A 100 -6.10 1.49 -5.03
CA THR A 100 -7.52 1.39 -4.65
C THR A 100 -8.21 0.16 -5.21
N GLY A 101 -8.04 -0.15 -6.50
CA GLY A 101 -8.69 -1.30 -7.14
C GLY A 101 -8.19 -2.64 -6.63
N ASN A 102 -6.87 -2.77 -6.50
CA ASN A 102 -6.24 -4.00 -6.03
C ASN A 102 -6.57 -4.27 -4.55
N LEU A 103 -6.62 -3.20 -3.73
CA LEU A 103 -7.00 -3.30 -2.32
C LEU A 103 -8.49 -3.65 -2.18
N LEU A 104 -9.36 -3.09 -3.03
CA LEU A 104 -10.77 -3.47 -3.08
C LEU A 104 -10.93 -4.96 -3.39
N GLN A 105 -10.28 -5.47 -4.42
CA GLN A 105 -10.36 -6.88 -4.81
C GLN A 105 -9.80 -7.84 -3.73
N TYR A 106 -8.87 -7.37 -2.92
CA TYR A 106 -8.36 -8.15 -1.80
C TYR A 106 -9.42 -8.33 -0.70
N PHE A 107 -10.21 -7.30 -0.41
CA PHE A 107 -11.24 -7.35 0.65
C PHE A 107 -12.62 -7.77 0.15
N ASP A 108 -12.94 -7.50 -1.12
CA ASP A 108 -14.21 -7.82 -1.77
C ASP A 108 -13.97 -8.25 -3.23
N ALA A 109 -13.64 -9.52 -3.40
CA ALA A 109 -13.36 -10.13 -4.70
C ALA A 109 -14.58 -10.13 -5.64
N GLU A 110 -15.79 -10.02 -5.09
CA GLU A 110 -17.06 -10.00 -5.85
C GLU A 110 -17.50 -8.59 -6.25
N SER A 111 -16.70 -7.56 -5.92
CA SER A 111 -17.04 -6.17 -6.24
C SER A 111 -17.16 -5.96 -7.74
N THR A 112 -18.24 -5.27 -8.15
CA THR A 112 -18.50 -4.90 -9.55
C THR A 112 -18.11 -3.45 -9.87
N ALA A 113 -17.46 -2.76 -8.94
CA ALA A 113 -17.00 -1.38 -9.12
C ALA A 113 -15.83 -1.33 -10.11
N THR A 114 -15.85 -0.40 -11.07
CA THR A 114 -14.84 -0.31 -12.13
C THR A 114 -14.25 1.09 -12.32
N THR A 115 -15.00 2.14 -11.96
CA THR A 115 -14.54 3.53 -12.07
C THR A 115 -13.85 4.01 -10.78
N PRO A 116 -12.95 5.01 -10.80
CA PRO A 116 -12.28 5.50 -9.61
C PRO A 116 -13.23 5.80 -8.43
N ASP A 117 -14.33 6.52 -8.69
CA ASP A 117 -15.29 6.90 -7.65
C ASP A 117 -16.02 5.69 -7.07
N THR A 118 -16.46 4.75 -7.93
CA THR A 118 -17.19 3.55 -7.46
C THR A 118 -16.25 2.59 -6.74
N VAL A 119 -15.01 2.45 -7.19
CA VAL A 119 -13.96 1.65 -6.54
C VAL A 119 -13.64 2.21 -5.16
N LEU A 120 -13.43 3.53 -5.05
CA LEU A 120 -13.14 4.18 -3.77
C LEU A 120 -14.30 4.01 -2.78
N LEU A 121 -15.55 4.21 -3.24
CA LEU A 121 -16.73 4.04 -2.39
C LEU A 121 -16.91 2.59 -1.92
N ALA A 122 -16.67 1.61 -2.80
CA ALA A 122 -16.72 0.20 -2.47
C ALA A 122 -15.61 -0.18 -1.48
N LEU A 123 -14.38 0.32 -1.70
CA LEU A 123 -13.25 0.10 -0.81
C LEU A 123 -13.51 0.62 0.61
N PHE A 124 -14.06 1.83 0.75
CA PHE A 124 -14.43 2.35 2.08
C PHE A 124 -15.41 1.44 2.84
N LYS A 125 -16.28 0.72 2.12
CA LYS A 125 -17.25 -0.22 2.73
C LYS A 125 -16.63 -1.57 3.05
N ALA A 126 -15.63 -1.99 2.28
CA ALA A 126 -14.98 -3.29 2.41
C ALA A 126 -13.85 -3.30 3.45
N LEU A 127 -13.28 -2.12 3.76
CA LEU A 127 -12.16 -2.03 4.72
C LEU A 127 -12.56 -2.47 6.12
N PRO A 128 -11.76 -3.32 6.78
CA PRO A 128 -11.89 -3.60 8.22
C PRO A 128 -11.69 -2.33 9.06
N GLY A 129 -12.31 -2.28 10.25
CA GLY A 129 -12.26 -1.08 11.10
C GLY A 129 -10.90 -0.74 11.72
N ASP A 130 -9.96 -1.66 11.70
CA ASP A 130 -8.56 -1.49 12.11
C ASP A 130 -7.69 -0.88 11.01
N LEU A 131 -8.20 -0.77 9.79
CA LEU A 131 -7.54 -0.16 8.64
C LEU A 131 -8.27 1.11 8.19
N SER A 132 -7.50 2.09 7.74
CA SER A 132 -8.00 3.34 7.16
C SER A 132 -7.22 3.69 5.91
N ILE A 133 -7.89 4.29 4.93
CA ILE A 133 -7.24 4.95 3.79
C ILE A 133 -7.40 6.46 3.88
N LEU A 134 -6.42 7.18 3.35
CA LEU A 134 -6.49 8.63 3.19
C LEU A 134 -6.96 9.00 1.79
N TYR A 135 -6.81 10.27 1.39
CA TYR A 135 -7.18 10.70 0.04
C TYR A 135 -6.30 10.00 -1.00
N PRO A 136 -6.90 9.35 -2.02
CA PRO A 136 -6.14 8.81 -3.13
C PRO A 136 -5.51 9.93 -3.94
N SER A 137 -4.36 9.62 -4.54
CA SER A 137 -3.70 10.54 -5.47
C SER A 137 -4.39 10.54 -6.84
N PRO A 138 -4.20 11.57 -7.68
CA PRO A 138 -4.50 11.51 -9.11
C PRO A 138 -3.71 10.43 -9.85
N ALA A 139 -2.55 10.03 -9.31
CA ALA A 139 -1.74 8.96 -9.88
C ALA A 139 -2.49 7.64 -9.93
N GLU A 140 -2.52 7.04 -11.10
CA GLU A 140 -3.06 5.71 -11.33
C GLU A 140 -1.93 4.79 -11.82
N ASP A 141 -1.81 3.63 -11.20
CA ASP A 141 -1.00 2.52 -11.68
C ASP A 141 -1.81 1.23 -11.65
N LYS A 142 -2.11 0.71 -12.84
CA LYS A 142 -2.94 -0.48 -13.03
C LYS A 142 -2.08 -1.68 -13.38
N ASP A 143 -2.52 -2.84 -12.92
CA ASP A 143 -2.14 -4.07 -13.58
C ASP A 143 -2.53 -4.02 -15.07
N THR A 144 -1.69 -4.53 -15.93
CA THR A 144 -1.99 -4.71 -17.35
C THR A 144 -1.49 -6.06 -17.84
N LEU A 145 -1.98 -6.48 -18.98
CA LEU A 145 -1.41 -7.61 -19.71
C LEU A 145 -0.73 -7.07 -20.97
N ALA A 146 0.59 -7.17 -21.03
CA ALA A 146 1.39 -6.66 -22.13
C ALA A 146 2.01 -7.78 -22.97
N VAL A 147 2.23 -7.50 -24.22
CA VAL A 147 2.93 -8.36 -25.20
C VAL A 147 4.00 -7.54 -25.93
N THR A 148 4.95 -8.20 -26.60
CA THR A 148 5.86 -7.47 -27.50
C THR A 148 5.13 -6.97 -28.74
N GLU A 149 5.60 -5.87 -29.33
CA GLU A 149 5.09 -5.36 -30.61
C GLU A 149 5.11 -6.45 -31.69
N GLN A 150 6.15 -7.27 -31.76
CA GLN A 150 6.23 -8.39 -32.70
C GLN A 150 5.11 -9.42 -32.49
N THR A 151 4.79 -9.75 -31.24
CA THR A 151 3.71 -10.70 -30.93
C THR A 151 2.35 -10.09 -31.26
N ALA A 152 2.13 -8.81 -30.92
CA ALA A 152 0.90 -8.09 -31.26
C ALA A 152 0.65 -8.07 -32.78
N GLN A 153 1.68 -7.73 -33.55
CA GLN A 153 1.59 -7.72 -35.03
C GLN A 153 1.37 -9.13 -35.62
N ARG A 154 2.16 -10.12 -35.15
CA ARG A 154 2.07 -11.51 -35.65
C ARG A 154 0.70 -12.13 -35.44
N TRP A 155 0.05 -11.83 -34.32
CA TRP A 155 -1.24 -12.40 -33.94
C TRP A 155 -2.40 -11.42 -34.11
N ASN A 156 -2.13 -10.20 -34.59
CA ASN A 156 -3.10 -9.12 -34.75
C ASN A 156 -3.87 -8.83 -33.47
N LEU A 157 -3.14 -8.74 -32.34
CA LEU A 157 -3.71 -8.51 -31.02
C LEU A 157 -3.94 -7.01 -30.79
N LYS A 158 -5.07 -6.68 -30.20
CA LYS A 158 -5.41 -5.35 -29.66
C LYS A 158 -5.91 -5.43 -28.23
N SER A 159 -6.61 -6.51 -27.89
CA SER A 159 -7.29 -6.69 -26.61
C SER A 159 -6.94 -8.05 -25.98
N ILE A 160 -7.26 -8.18 -24.71
CA ILE A 160 -7.17 -9.45 -23.96
C ILE A 160 -8.09 -10.50 -24.62
N ALA A 161 -9.25 -10.08 -25.18
CA ALA A 161 -10.15 -10.98 -25.91
C ALA A 161 -9.49 -11.61 -27.14
N ASP A 162 -8.67 -10.84 -27.89
CA ASP A 162 -7.92 -11.38 -29.03
C ASP A 162 -6.92 -12.43 -28.58
N LEU A 163 -6.18 -12.16 -27.47
CA LEU A 163 -5.22 -13.10 -26.92
C LEU A 163 -5.88 -14.38 -26.42
N ALA A 164 -7.09 -14.29 -25.86
CA ALA A 164 -7.85 -15.42 -25.34
C ALA A 164 -8.15 -16.49 -26.42
N THR A 165 -8.29 -16.09 -27.68
CA THR A 165 -8.48 -17.03 -28.81
C THR A 165 -7.27 -17.97 -29.00
N ARG A 166 -6.14 -17.64 -28.39
CA ARG A 166 -4.88 -18.37 -28.49
C ARG A 166 -4.43 -19.01 -27.18
N SER A 167 -5.30 -19.11 -26.17
CA SER A 167 -4.98 -19.59 -24.82
C SER A 167 -4.01 -20.79 -24.77
N PRO A 168 -4.16 -21.82 -25.61
CA PRO A 168 -3.24 -22.98 -25.56
C PRO A 168 -1.79 -22.67 -25.94
N GLU A 169 -1.56 -21.58 -26.70
CA GLU A 169 -0.23 -21.16 -27.18
C GLU A 169 0.41 -20.11 -26.27
N VAL A 170 -0.40 -19.50 -25.35
CA VAL A 170 0.02 -18.38 -24.52
C VAL A 170 0.73 -18.88 -23.29
N LYS A 171 1.93 -18.34 -23.03
CA LYS A 171 2.62 -18.41 -21.74
C LYS A 171 2.54 -17.04 -21.09
N VAL A 172 2.16 -17.00 -19.81
CA VAL A 172 2.03 -15.75 -19.05
C VAL A 172 3.11 -15.67 -17.97
N GLY A 173 3.79 -14.52 -17.89
CA GLY A 173 4.71 -14.18 -16.81
C GLY A 173 4.06 -13.20 -15.82
N GLY A 174 4.35 -13.37 -14.54
CA GLY A 174 3.90 -12.47 -13.48
C GLY A 174 4.18 -13.00 -12.09
N PRO A 175 3.86 -12.25 -11.03
CA PRO A 175 4.06 -12.70 -9.66
C PRO A 175 3.20 -13.92 -9.34
N SER A 176 3.62 -14.76 -8.41
CA SER A 176 2.96 -16.04 -8.11
C SER A 176 1.47 -15.90 -7.76
N GLU A 177 1.11 -14.84 -7.04
CA GLU A 177 -0.25 -14.51 -6.61
C GLU A 177 -1.17 -14.11 -7.77
N PHE A 178 -0.63 -13.67 -8.92
CA PHE A 178 -1.40 -13.39 -10.12
C PHE A 178 -2.21 -14.60 -10.61
N GLN A 179 -1.78 -15.82 -10.27
CA GLN A 179 -2.49 -17.04 -10.62
C GLN A 179 -3.84 -17.17 -9.92
N THR A 180 -4.00 -16.62 -8.73
CA THR A 180 -5.14 -16.85 -7.84
C THR A 180 -6.02 -15.62 -7.61
N ARG A 181 -5.58 -14.46 -8.07
CA ARG A 181 -6.33 -13.20 -7.91
C ARG A 181 -7.39 -13.02 -8.98
N GLN A 182 -8.47 -12.31 -8.62
CA GLN A 182 -9.47 -11.82 -9.58
C GLN A 182 -8.88 -10.78 -10.55
N THR A 183 -7.91 -9.99 -10.11
CA THR A 183 -7.07 -9.11 -10.95
C THR A 183 -5.91 -9.89 -11.60
N GLY A 184 -6.10 -11.17 -11.89
CA GLY A 184 -5.11 -12.05 -12.48
C GLY A 184 -5.74 -13.15 -13.33
N LEU A 185 -5.12 -14.36 -13.32
CA LEU A 185 -5.57 -15.44 -14.18
C LEU A 185 -7.01 -15.91 -13.91
N VAL A 186 -7.51 -15.76 -12.68
CA VAL A 186 -8.90 -16.10 -12.35
C VAL A 186 -9.86 -15.21 -13.13
N GLY A 187 -9.76 -13.89 -13.00
CA GLY A 187 -10.62 -12.95 -13.72
C GLY A 187 -10.41 -12.96 -15.24
N LEU A 188 -9.16 -13.14 -15.71
CA LEU A 188 -8.86 -13.29 -17.15
C LEU A 188 -9.57 -14.51 -17.74
N LYS A 189 -9.62 -15.62 -17.01
CA LYS A 189 -10.36 -16.81 -17.43
C LYS A 189 -11.87 -16.58 -17.41
N GLU A 190 -12.39 -15.99 -16.33
CA GLU A 190 -13.84 -15.80 -16.16
C GLU A 190 -14.43 -14.82 -17.17
N LYS A 191 -13.74 -13.69 -17.40
CA LYS A 191 -14.27 -12.61 -18.23
C LYS A 191 -13.93 -12.75 -19.72
N TYR A 192 -12.74 -13.28 -20.04
CA TYR A 192 -12.27 -13.38 -21.42
C TYR A 192 -12.16 -14.83 -21.94
N GLY A 193 -12.26 -15.83 -21.05
CA GLY A 193 -11.96 -17.21 -21.43
C GLY A 193 -10.46 -17.45 -21.69
N LEU A 194 -9.58 -16.54 -21.21
CA LEU A 194 -8.12 -16.73 -21.30
C LEU A 194 -7.69 -17.78 -20.26
N ASP A 195 -7.75 -19.04 -20.65
CA ASP A 195 -7.46 -20.18 -19.79
C ASP A 195 -6.00 -20.62 -19.93
N ILE A 196 -5.16 -20.20 -19.01
CA ILE A 196 -3.74 -20.50 -18.99
C ILE A 196 -3.47 -21.76 -18.20
N ALA A 197 -2.98 -22.80 -18.87
CA ALA A 197 -2.57 -24.03 -18.18
C ALA A 197 -1.47 -23.77 -17.15
N PRO A 198 -1.45 -24.45 -15.98
CA PRO A 198 -0.42 -24.20 -14.95
C PRO A 198 1.03 -24.29 -15.46
N ALA A 199 1.31 -25.17 -16.41
CA ALA A 199 2.64 -25.28 -17.04
C ALA A 199 3.00 -24.09 -17.95
N ASN A 200 2.02 -23.25 -18.32
CA ASN A 200 2.18 -22.07 -19.16
C ASN A 200 2.21 -20.77 -18.32
N PHE A 201 2.16 -20.85 -17.01
CA PHE A 201 2.41 -19.70 -16.14
C PHE A 201 3.85 -19.77 -15.59
N ILE A 202 4.59 -18.68 -15.71
CA ILE A 202 5.95 -18.54 -15.21
C ILE A 202 5.93 -17.49 -14.11
N ALA A 203 6.14 -17.93 -12.86
CA ALA A 203 6.20 -17.03 -11.72
C ALA A 203 7.52 -16.24 -11.74
N ILE A 204 7.41 -14.91 -11.74
CA ILE A 204 8.52 -13.95 -11.70
C ILE A 204 8.17 -12.90 -10.65
N SER A 205 8.94 -12.86 -9.56
CA SER A 205 8.63 -12.05 -8.39
C SER A 205 9.39 -10.72 -8.39
N ASP A 206 9.19 -9.91 -9.43
CA ASP A 206 9.79 -8.56 -9.52
C ASP A 206 8.75 -7.45 -9.82
N GLY A 207 7.44 -7.77 -9.68
CA GLY A 207 6.36 -6.81 -9.86
C GLY A 207 6.27 -6.21 -11.28
N GLY A 208 6.53 -7.02 -12.32
CA GLY A 208 6.55 -6.52 -13.70
C GLY A 208 7.83 -5.77 -14.06
N GLY A 209 8.86 -5.91 -13.25
CA GLY A 209 10.17 -5.26 -13.41
C GLY A 209 11.09 -5.92 -14.45
N PRO A 210 12.41 -5.68 -14.36
CA PRO A 210 13.36 -6.05 -15.39
C PRO A 210 13.39 -7.54 -15.76
N ALA A 211 13.21 -8.46 -14.79
CA ALA A 211 13.20 -9.89 -15.07
C ALA A 211 11.94 -10.32 -15.86
N THR A 212 10.78 -9.75 -15.52
CA THR A 212 9.52 -9.96 -16.25
C THR A 212 9.62 -9.41 -17.67
N VAL A 213 10.14 -8.20 -17.84
CA VAL A 213 10.38 -7.57 -19.15
C VAL A 213 11.36 -8.40 -20.00
N GLN A 214 12.43 -8.89 -19.40
CA GLN A 214 13.40 -9.76 -20.08
C GLN A 214 12.74 -11.05 -20.56
N ALA A 215 11.96 -11.73 -19.72
CA ALA A 215 11.26 -12.96 -20.09
C ALA A 215 10.25 -12.73 -21.22
N LEU A 216 9.64 -11.54 -21.29
CA LEU A 216 8.73 -11.16 -22.37
C LEU A 216 9.48 -10.87 -23.68
N THR A 217 10.60 -10.13 -23.61
CA THR A 217 11.36 -9.70 -24.80
C THR A 217 12.18 -10.82 -25.41
N ASP A 218 12.66 -11.78 -24.64
CA ASP A 218 13.38 -12.97 -25.15
C ASP A 218 12.44 -14.11 -25.60
N GLY A 219 11.12 -13.95 -25.36
CA GLY A 219 10.10 -14.92 -25.78
C GLY A 219 9.93 -16.11 -24.84
N THR A 220 10.50 -16.07 -23.65
CA THR A 220 10.26 -17.07 -22.58
C THR A 220 8.76 -17.08 -22.21
N VAL A 221 8.12 -15.92 -22.15
CA VAL A 221 6.68 -15.75 -22.03
C VAL A 221 6.11 -15.01 -23.24
N THR A 222 4.82 -15.21 -23.53
CA THR A 222 4.11 -14.59 -24.66
C THR A 222 3.48 -13.27 -24.25
N ALA A 223 2.97 -13.21 -23.02
CA ALA A 223 2.37 -12.05 -22.38
C ALA A 223 2.85 -11.97 -20.93
N ALA A 224 2.83 -10.79 -20.36
CA ALA A 224 3.25 -10.60 -18.96
C ALA A 224 2.37 -9.56 -18.27
N ASN A 225 2.23 -9.73 -16.95
CA ASN A 225 1.70 -8.70 -16.09
C ASN A 225 2.76 -7.60 -15.95
N ILE A 226 2.47 -6.42 -16.47
CA ILE A 226 3.30 -5.23 -16.43
C ILE A 226 2.43 -4.09 -15.87
N PHE A 227 2.96 -3.29 -14.96
CA PHE A 227 2.24 -2.15 -14.42
C PHE A 227 2.20 -0.98 -15.42
N SER A 228 1.09 -0.24 -15.44
CA SER A 228 0.85 0.82 -16.44
C SER A 228 1.83 1.99 -16.35
N THR A 229 2.49 2.17 -15.20
CA THR A 229 3.55 3.18 -14.96
C THR A 229 4.96 2.70 -15.30
N SER A 230 5.09 1.43 -15.77
CA SER A 230 6.41 0.87 -16.09
C SER A 230 7.06 1.59 -17.28
N PRO A 231 8.27 2.11 -17.13
CA PRO A 231 9.02 2.73 -18.23
C PRO A 231 9.35 1.73 -19.36
N ALA A 232 9.31 0.44 -19.06
CA ALA A 232 9.58 -0.61 -20.03
C ALA A 232 8.53 -0.66 -21.16
N ILE A 233 7.33 -0.16 -20.94
CA ILE A 233 6.28 -0.10 -21.97
C ILE A 233 6.79 0.69 -23.19
N GLU A 234 7.35 1.88 -22.96
CA GLU A 234 7.91 2.70 -24.01
C GLU A 234 9.29 2.20 -24.46
N GLN A 235 10.20 1.93 -23.52
CA GLN A 235 11.60 1.58 -23.81
C GLN A 235 11.72 0.27 -24.58
N SER A 236 10.89 -0.73 -24.28
CA SER A 236 10.87 -2.04 -24.95
C SER A 236 9.77 -2.18 -26.00
N LYS A 237 9.04 -1.09 -26.30
CA LYS A 237 7.93 -1.06 -27.24
C LYS A 237 6.90 -2.18 -26.97
N LEU A 238 6.50 -2.29 -25.73
CA LEU A 238 5.47 -3.23 -25.33
C LEU A 238 4.10 -2.72 -25.73
N VAL A 239 3.20 -3.63 -26.11
CA VAL A 239 1.80 -3.34 -26.40
C VAL A 239 0.97 -3.80 -25.22
N VAL A 240 0.39 -2.86 -24.52
CA VAL A 240 -0.62 -3.14 -23.48
C VAL A 240 -1.92 -3.51 -24.20
N LEU A 241 -2.50 -4.65 -23.83
CA LEU A 241 -3.76 -5.10 -24.41
C LEU A 241 -4.95 -4.41 -23.74
N ASP A 242 -5.93 -3.99 -24.55
CA ASP A 242 -7.18 -3.39 -24.06
C ASP A 242 -7.96 -4.38 -23.18
N ASP A 243 -8.48 -3.88 -22.07
CA ASP A 243 -9.27 -4.60 -21.05
C ASP A 243 -10.70 -4.04 -20.92
N PRO A 244 -11.58 -4.21 -21.92
CA PRO A 244 -12.94 -3.67 -21.89
C PRO A 244 -13.85 -4.30 -20.82
N GLU A 245 -13.53 -5.50 -20.34
CA GLU A 245 -14.29 -6.17 -19.28
C GLU A 245 -13.82 -5.78 -17.86
N ASN A 246 -12.82 -4.91 -17.75
CA ASN A 246 -12.29 -4.41 -16.49
C ASN A 246 -11.89 -5.53 -15.50
N VAL A 247 -11.02 -6.44 -15.93
CA VAL A 247 -10.31 -7.35 -15.02
C VAL A 247 -9.40 -6.53 -14.11
N PHE A 248 -8.75 -5.52 -14.70
CA PHE A 248 -7.88 -4.58 -13.99
C PHE A 248 -8.64 -3.31 -13.66
N LEU A 249 -8.96 -3.11 -12.38
CA LEU A 249 -9.76 -1.97 -11.92
C LEU A 249 -8.97 -0.66 -11.93
N ALA A 250 -9.67 0.46 -11.81
CA ALA A 250 -9.03 1.75 -11.52
C ALA A 250 -8.21 1.65 -10.22
N ALA A 251 -6.95 2.03 -10.28
CA ALA A 251 -5.95 1.76 -9.24
C ALA A 251 -5.17 3.03 -8.87
N ASN A 252 -5.85 4.00 -8.27
CA ASN A 252 -5.21 5.20 -7.73
C ASN A 252 -4.36 4.86 -6.52
N VAL A 253 -3.16 5.46 -6.44
CA VAL A 253 -2.30 5.33 -5.26
C VAL A 253 -2.98 5.92 -4.05
N VAL A 254 -2.97 5.20 -2.94
CA VAL A 254 -3.64 5.60 -1.69
C VAL A 254 -2.81 5.21 -0.47
N PRO A 255 -2.64 6.10 0.54
CA PRO A 255 -2.02 5.72 1.80
C PRO A 255 -2.95 4.80 2.59
N LEU A 256 -2.51 3.58 2.88
CA LEU A 256 -3.17 2.66 3.82
C LEU A 256 -2.52 2.77 5.18
N VAL A 257 -3.32 3.02 6.21
CA VAL A 257 -2.87 3.34 7.57
C VAL A 257 -3.53 2.43 8.59
N ALA A 258 -2.80 1.93 9.57
CA ALA A 258 -3.38 1.35 10.77
C ALA A 258 -4.23 2.40 11.49
N SER A 259 -5.53 2.15 11.68
CA SER A 259 -6.50 3.17 12.17
C SER A 259 -6.08 3.82 13.48
N GLN A 260 -5.38 3.09 14.37
CA GLN A 260 -4.88 3.62 15.64
C GLN A 260 -3.78 4.68 15.48
N LYS A 261 -3.13 4.78 14.31
CA LYS A 261 -2.11 5.79 14.00
C LYS A 261 -2.66 7.02 13.31
N MET A 262 -3.95 7.02 13.00
CA MET A 262 -4.60 8.17 12.38
C MET A 262 -4.53 9.40 13.28
N SER A 263 -4.01 10.50 12.72
CA SER A 263 -3.99 11.82 13.34
C SER A 263 -4.21 12.90 12.28
N ASN A 264 -4.66 14.08 12.70
CA ASN A 264 -4.83 15.21 11.78
C ASN A 264 -3.50 15.61 11.12
N ASP A 265 -2.39 15.56 11.86
CA ASP A 265 -1.06 15.87 11.34
C ASP A 265 -0.65 14.88 10.26
N LEU A 266 -0.80 13.56 10.51
CA LEU A 266 -0.51 12.50 9.54
C LEU A 266 -1.33 12.71 8.26
N LYS A 267 -2.65 12.89 8.44
CA LYS A 267 -3.58 13.13 7.34
C LYS A 267 -3.19 14.36 6.52
N THR A 268 -2.87 15.48 7.16
CA THR A 268 -2.50 16.72 6.48
C THR A 268 -1.28 16.52 5.57
N VAL A 269 -0.26 15.84 6.06
CA VAL A 269 0.97 15.59 5.29
C VAL A 269 0.69 14.65 4.12
N LEU A 270 0.08 13.51 4.37
CA LEU A 270 -0.13 12.49 3.33
C LEU A 270 -1.16 12.92 2.28
N ASP A 271 -2.21 13.64 2.65
CA ASP A 271 -3.16 14.21 1.69
C ASP A 271 -2.50 15.26 0.79
N ALA A 272 -1.60 16.09 1.35
CA ALA A 272 -0.85 17.07 0.55
C ALA A 272 0.10 16.39 -0.45
N VAL A 273 0.78 15.33 -0.03
CA VAL A 273 1.62 14.50 -0.91
C VAL A 273 0.76 13.84 -1.99
N SER A 274 -0.34 13.18 -1.61
CA SER A 274 -1.26 12.54 -2.55
C SER A 274 -1.77 13.51 -3.62
N ALA A 275 -2.11 14.73 -3.24
CA ALA A 275 -2.61 15.76 -4.18
C ALA A 275 -1.60 16.17 -5.26
N LYS A 276 -0.31 15.91 -5.06
CA LYS A 276 0.79 16.25 -6.00
C LYS A 276 1.30 15.05 -6.79
N LEU A 277 1.02 13.84 -6.34
CA LEU A 277 1.49 12.63 -7.02
C LEU A 277 0.58 12.34 -8.22
N THR A 278 1.12 12.47 -9.43
CA THR A 278 0.41 12.20 -10.70
C THR A 278 0.99 10.96 -11.39
N THR A 279 0.27 10.40 -12.35
CA THR A 279 0.74 9.25 -13.14
C THR A 279 2.04 9.58 -13.87
N GLU A 280 2.17 10.80 -14.41
CA GLU A 280 3.41 11.25 -15.07
C GLU A 280 4.58 11.35 -14.09
N ALA A 281 4.30 11.77 -12.85
CA ALA A 281 5.32 11.80 -11.79
C ALA A 281 5.78 10.37 -11.44
N LEU A 282 4.87 9.40 -11.34
CA LEU A 282 5.23 8.00 -11.10
C LEU A 282 6.08 7.42 -12.24
N ILE A 283 5.69 7.63 -13.50
CA ILE A 283 6.47 7.19 -14.66
C ILE A 283 7.88 7.81 -14.64
N ALA A 284 7.99 9.10 -14.32
CA ALA A 284 9.29 9.76 -14.23
C ALA A 284 10.15 9.21 -13.08
N LEU A 285 9.55 8.97 -11.91
CA LEU A 285 10.20 8.36 -10.74
C LEU A 285 10.68 6.93 -11.07
N ASN A 286 9.82 6.08 -11.62
CA ASN A 286 10.17 4.73 -12.04
C ASN A 286 11.29 4.75 -13.09
N THR A 287 11.22 5.67 -14.05
CA THR A 287 12.27 5.83 -15.08
C THR A 287 13.61 6.21 -14.46
N SER A 288 13.63 7.03 -13.41
CA SER A 288 14.88 7.43 -12.76
C SER A 288 15.57 6.27 -12.01
N VAL A 289 14.77 5.34 -11.47
CA VAL A 289 15.27 4.19 -10.71
C VAL A 289 15.54 2.98 -11.62
N GLU A 290 14.57 2.60 -12.47
CA GLU A 290 14.65 1.39 -13.31
C GLU A 290 15.31 1.64 -14.67
N GLY A 291 15.44 2.90 -15.09
CA GLY A 291 16.06 3.29 -16.34
C GLY A 291 17.58 3.33 -16.28
N ASN A 292 18.19 3.93 -17.31
CA ASN A 292 19.65 4.04 -17.44
C ASN A 292 20.33 4.86 -16.33
N GLN A 293 19.59 5.66 -15.56
CA GLN A 293 20.17 6.46 -14.47
C GLN A 293 20.43 5.60 -13.23
N GLY A 294 19.54 4.66 -12.92
CA GLY A 294 19.69 3.67 -11.85
C GLY A 294 19.94 4.29 -10.48
N ILE A 295 19.28 5.41 -10.16
CA ILE A 295 19.39 6.03 -8.83
C ILE A 295 18.58 5.22 -7.80
N ASP A 296 18.95 5.33 -6.53
CA ASP A 296 18.24 4.62 -5.48
C ASP A 296 16.83 5.23 -5.24
N PRO A 297 15.84 4.42 -4.78
CA PRO A 297 14.47 4.90 -4.51
C PRO A 297 14.40 6.08 -3.53
N ASP A 298 15.27 6.13 -2.52
CA ASP A 298 15.34 7.22 -1.54
C ASP A 298 15.86 8.53 -2.18
N GLU A 299 16.83 8.46 -3.09
CA GLU A 299 17.32 9.60 -3.84
C GLU A 299 16.25 10.15 -4.81
N ALA A 300 15.53 9.26 -5.50
CA ALA A 300 14.41 9.63 -6.36
C ALA A 300 13.30 10.34 -5.55
N ALA A 301 12.94 9.80 -4.39
CA ALA A 301 11.98 10.38 -3.47
C ALA A 301 12.45 11.73 -2.94
N GLN A 302 13.72 11.86 -2.51
CA GLN A 302 14.30 13.10 -2.00
C GLN A 302 14.21 14.22 -3.03
N LYS A 303 14.54 13.92 -4.28
CA LYS A 303 14.43 14.89 -5.36
C LYS A 303 12.98 15.34 -5.56
N TRP A 304 12.04 14.40 -5.64
CA TRP A 304 10.62 14.70 -5.82
C TRP A 304 10.06 15.53 -4.65
N ILE A 305 10.42 15.20 -3.42
CA ILE A 305 10.06 15.92 -2.19
C ILE A 305 10.53 17.38 -2.27
N ALA A 306 11.79 17.61 -2.67
CA ALA A 306 12.35 18.94 -2.79
C ALA A 306 11.68 19.76 -3.92
N ASP A 307 11.46 19.14 -5.08
CA ASP A 307 10.83 19.78 -6.24
C ASP A 307 9.37 20.19 -5.96
N ASN A 308 8.68 19.51 -5.01
CA ASN A 308 7.29 19.79 -4.63
C ASN A 308 7.14 20.54 -3.30
N GLY A 309 8.24 20.89 -2.63
CA GLY A 309 8.24 21.71 -1.41
C GLY A 309 7.83 20.94 -0.14
N PHE A 310 8.01 19.62 -0.12
CA PHE A 310 7.72 18.76 1.05
C PHE A 310 8.94 18.49 1.94
N ASN A 311 10.09 19.07 1.62
CA ASN A 311 11.29 19.07 2.46
C ASN A 311 11.21 20.07 3.64
N GLU A 312 10.14 20.84 3.72
CA GLU A 312 9.83 21.81 4.78
C GLU A 312 8.47 21.45 5.42
N PRO A 313 8.23 21.86 6.70
CA PRO A 313 6.95 21.60 7.33
C PRO A 313 5.78 22.28 6.61
N ILE A 314 4.71 21.52 6.37
CA ILE A 314 3.50 22.02 5.71
C ILE A 314 2.77 23.01 6.61
N GLY A 315 2.44 24.19 6.09
CA GLY A 315 1.62 25.20 6.79
C GLY A 315 2.37 26.12 7.75
N LYS A 316 3.70 26.22 7.64
CA LYS A 316 4.49 27.26 8.33
C LYS A 316 4.73 28.46 7.44
#